data_f74f83f63d1d9bb7c353657a9bc6aa0c
#
_entry.id   f74f83f63d1d9bb7c353657a9bc6aa0c
#
_cell.length_a   1.000
_cell.length_b   1.000
_cell.length_c   1.000
_cell.angle_alpha   90.00
_cell.angle_beta   90.00
_cell.angle_gamma   90.00
#
_symmetry.space_group_name_H-M   'P 1'
#
loop_
_entity.id
_entity.type
_entity.pdbx_description
1 polymer ?
#
loop_
_entity_poly.entity_id
_entity_poly.type
_entity_poly.pdbx_seq_one_letter_code
_entity_poly.pdbx_strand_id
1 'polypeptide(L)'
;MTEELLTYRDAYEHLTDVYGITGSDQGMTVRNLRRAITEAYRRLPVLKKWAYFTRTTLIQTDATYTTGTIAYSTITGQVTLTTGTWPANATFGDLIISDVSYKIARRISDTIIELDAASRPALTVAAGTSYRWARFRYLLPIDVGDIREVIDSRYENSLIRSNTQDIFWGTATLSTESYPSSWAMTRSLDYPGRWEIWLSSAETSARELRIQYDARFTSLPIEEISAGTITTVADVVTFTSAILTEDCVGCVLRIATNTDKPTPRVGSYINDDVQDVVRLPANERVITQFTNATTAVINRSLPSDVTGVAYSLSSHIDLNPSLMWELFMRLCEQQYDIITRADHKTQALSRNSAQEALRAAAIADGRRIESIQGRGGRLPTVSNDSVT
;
A
#
# COMPACT_ATOMS: atom_id res chain seq x y z
N MET A 1 -11.84 -6.34 -21.45
CA MET A 1 -12.59 -5.31 -20.71
C MET A 1 -11.55 -4.53 -19.94
N THR A 2 -11.35 -3.26 -20.23
CA THR A 2 -10.54 -2.36 -19.42
C THR A 2 -11.29 -2.14 -18.11
N GLU A 3 -10.67 -2.48 -16.98
CA GLU A 3 -11.24 -2.16 -15.67
C GLU A 3 -11.42 -0.65 -15.55
N GLU A 4 -12.61 -0.22 -15.15
CA GLU A 4 -12.90 1.17 -14.92
C GLU A 4 -12.27 1.60 -13.60
N LEU A 5 -11.42 2.63 -13.64
CA LEU A 5 -10.77 3.17 -12.45
C LEU A 5 -11.69 4.20 -11.80
N LEU A 6 -12.09 3.93 -10.56
CA LEU A 6 -12.90 4.84 -9.76
C LEU A 6 -12.03 5.86 -9.05
N THR A 7 -12.52 7.09 -8.93
CA THR A 7 -11.77 8.18 -8.31
C THR A 7 -12.55 8.88 -7.21
N TYR A 8 -11.83 9.60 -6.37
CA TYR A 8 -12.43 10.45 -5.35
C TYR A 8 -13.40 11.47 -5.96
N ARG A 9 -13.06 12.00 -7.13
CA ARG A 9 -13.90 12.94 -7.87
C ARG A 9 -15.24 12.31 -8.27
N ASP A 10 -15.25 11.06 -8.71
CA ASP A 10 -16.49 10.37 -9.06
C ASP A 10 -17.43 10.23 -7.85
N ALA A 11 -16.88 9.88 -6.68
CA ALA A 11 -17.66 9.80 -5.45
C ALA A 11 -18.18 11.18 -5.00
N TYR A 12 -17.38 12.21 -5.14
CA TYR A 12 -17.76 13.57 -4.80
C TYR A 12 -18.90 14.08 -5.68
N GLU A 13 -18.80 13.91 -7.00
CA GLU A 13 -19.86 14.31 -7.95
C GLU A 13 -21.15 13.53 -7.71
N HIS A 14 -21.07 12.22 -7.48
CA HIS A 14 -22.24 11.43 -7.14
C HIS A 14 -22.99 12.00 -5.93
N LEU A 15 -22.31 12.32 -4.86
CA LEU A 15 -22.94 12.88 -3.66
C LEU A 15 -23.50 14.29 -3.93
N THR A 16 -22.81 15.13 -4.70
CA THR A 16 -23.32 16.45 -5.06
C THR A 16 -24.61 16.35 -5.85
N ASP A 17 -24.70 15.39 -6.78
CA ASP A 17 -25.92 15.15 -7.56
C ASP A 17 -27.06 14.62 -6.69
N VAL A 18 -26.80 13.62 -5.85
CA VAL A 18 -27.82 13.02 -4.97
C VAL A 18 -28.42 14.03 -4.00
N TYR A 19 -27.59 14.93 -3.46
CA TYR A 19 -28.03 15.92 -2.47
C TYR A 19 -28.37 17.28 -3.08
N GLY A 20 -28.28 17.42 -4.41
CA GLY A 20 -28.56 18.67 -5.11
C GLY A 20 -27.66 19.82 -4.70
N ILE A 21 -26.40 19.53 -4.37
CA ILE A 21 -25.44 20.52 -3.92
C ILE A 21 -24.87 21.24 -5.13
N THR A 22 -25.04 22.57 -5.17
CA THR A 22 -24.53 23.40 -6.26
C THR A 22 -23.16 24.02 -5.93
N GLY A 23 -22.45 24.50 -6.95
CA GLY A 23 -21.13 25.13 -6.77
C GLY A 23 -21.14 26.40 -5.90
N SER A 24 -22.32 26.94 -5.57
CA SER A 24 -22.50 28.05 -4.62
C SER A 24 -22.47 27.62 -3.14
N ASP A 25 -22.69 26.34 -2.87
CA ASP A 25 -22.67 25.77 -1.51
C ASP A 25 -21.23 25.55 -1.06
N GLN A 26 -20.62 26.59 -0.52
CA GLN A 26 -19.22 26.53 -0.07
C GLN A 26 -19.09 26.34 1.43
N GLY A 27 -17.97 25.76 1.86
CA GLY A 27 -17.57 25.69 3.26
C GLY A 27 -18.00 24.41 3.97
N MET A 28 -19.01 24.48 4.80
CA MET A 28 -19.40 23.35 5.69
C MET A 28 -19.90 22.13 4.89
N THR A 29 -20.70 22.35 3.85
CA THR A 29 -21.29 21.31 3.01
C THR A 29 -20.19 20.52 2.28
N VAL A 30 -19.26 21.20 1.62
CA VAL A 30 -18.11 20.58 0.95
C VAL A 30 -17.24 19.78 1.94
N ARG A 31 -16.99 20.33 3.13
CA ARG A 31 -16.25 19.63 4.17
C ARG A 31 -16.96 18.35 4.61
N ASN A 32 -18.29 18.40 4.76
CA ASN A 32 -19.08 17.25 5.16
C ASN A 32 -19.09 16.16 4.09
N LEU A 33 -19.16 16.52 2.80
CA LEU A 33 -19.02 15.56 1.69
C LEU A 33 -17.68 14.87 1.73
N ARG A 34 -16.59 15.62 1.80
CA ARG A 34 -15.23 15.07 1.87
C ARG A 34 -15.05 14.12 3.05
N ARG A 35 -15.59 14.51 4.20
CA ARG A 35 -15.56 13.69 5.40
C ARG A 35 -16.38 12.41 5.22
N ALA A 36 -17.57 12.50 4.63
CA ALA A 36 -18.43 11.34 4.40
C ALA A 36 -17.74 10.30 3.50
N ILE A 37 -17.14 10.73 2.38
CA ILE A 37 -16.40 9.86 1.47
C ILE A 37 -15.21 9.19 2.19
N THR A 38 -14.42 9.98 2.91
CA THR A 38 -13.24 9.46 3.61
C THR A 38 -13.62 8.45 4.69
N GLU A 39 -14.67 8.73 5.47
CA GLU A 39 -15.14 7.82 6.54
C GLU A 39 -15.78 6.55 5.96
N ALA A 40 -16.54 6.65 4.86
CA ALA A 40 -17.09 5.50 4.16
C ALA A 40 -15.98 4.60 3.62
N TYR A 41 -14.97 5.18 2.99
CA TYR A 41 -13.83 4.45 2.43
C TYR A 41 -13.05 3.70 3.52
N ARG A 42 -12.80 4.34 4.66
CA ARG A 42 -12.12 3.72 5.80
C ARG A 42 -12.91 2.59 6.47
N ARG A 43 -14.23 2.62 6.37
CA ARG A 43 -15.10 1.59 6.96
C ARG A 43 -15.19 0.32 6.14
N LEU A 44 -15.06 0.40 4.83
CA LEU A 44 -15.24 -0.73 3.92
C LEU A 44 -14.42 -1.98 4.30
N PRO A 45 -13.12 -1.91 4.59
CA PRO A 45 -12.34 -3.09 4.96
C PRO A 45 -12.71 -3.68 6.32
N VAL A 46 -13.35 -2.86 7.19
CA VAL A 46 -13.76 -3.29 8.54
C VAL A 46 -15.10 -4.03 8.53
N LEU A 47 -15.95 -3.78 7.52
CA LEU A 47 -17.27 -4.39 7.43
C LEU A 47 -17.22 -5.90 7.19
N LYS A 48 -16.22 -6.36 6.45
CA LYS A 48 -16.02 -7.77 6.10
C LYS A 48 -14.58 -8.00 5.66
N LYS A 49 -14.07 -9.21 5.80
CA LYS A 49 -12.84 -9.65 5.14
C LYS A 49 -13.15 -9.97 3.68
N TRP A 50 -12.84 -9.03 2.80
CA TRP A 50 -13.12 -9.15 1.37
C TRP A 50 -12.03 -9.93 0.66
N ALA A 51 -12.39 -10.86 -0.23
CA ALA A 51 -11.43 -11.55 -1.07
C ALA A 51 -10.72 -10.60 -2.04
N TYR A 52 -11.40 -9.55 -2.49
CA TYR A 52 -10.85 -8.53 -3.37
C TYR A 52 -9.62 -7.83 -2.79
N PHE A 53 -9.58 -7.60 -1.47
CA PHE A 53 -8.47 -6.93 -0.80
C PHE A 53 -7.35 -7.85 -0.35
N THR A 54 -7.44 -9.15 -0.66
CA THR A 54 -6.33 -10.06 -0.44
C THR A 54 -5.30 -9.88 -1.54
N ARG A 55 -4.10 -9.51 -1.16
CA ARG A 55 -2.97 -9.27 -2.07
C ARG A 55 -1.79 -10.16 -1.73
N THR A 56 -0.90 -10.31 -2.69
CA THR A 56 0.35 -11.03 -2.52
C THR A 56 1.51 -10.13 -2.90
N THR A 57 2.53 -10.12 -2.08
CA THR A 57 3.82 -9.47 -2.38
C THR A 57 4.96 -10.46 -2.20
N LEU A 58 6.08 -10.16 -2.83
CA LEU A 58 7.31 -10.93 -2.73
C LEU A 58 8.35 -10.10 -1.99
N ILE A 59 9.03 -10.71 -1.04
CA ILE A 59 10.16 -10.11 -0.34
C ILE A 59 11.37 -11.00 -0.58
N GLN A 60 12.44 -10.43 -1.13
CA GLN A 60 13.72 -11.08 -1.21
C GLN A 60 14.46 -10.88 0.10
N THR A 61 14.79 -11.97 0.80
CA THR A 61 15.64 -11.91 2.00
C THR A 61 17.10 -11.74 1.60
N ASP A 62 17.89 -11.16 2.50
CA ASP A 62 19.32 -11.02 2.32
C ASP A 62 20.06 -12.22 2.95
N ALA A 63 21.07 -12.72 2.24
CA ALA A 63 21.99 -13.68 2.82
C ALA A 63 22.81 -13.06 3.93
N THR A 64 23.13 -13.83 4.97
CA THR A 64 24.10 -13.40 5.99
C THR A 64 25.46 -13.16 5.38
N TYR A 65 26.14 -12.12 5.83
CA TYR A 65 27.44 -11.74 5.32
C TYR A 65 28.52 -11.94 6.41
N THR A 66 29.56 -12.70 6.09
CA THR A 66 30.65 -13.08 7.02
C THR A 66 32.03 -12.95 6.38
N THR A 67 32.14 -12.29 5.21
CA THR A 67 33.41 -12.22 4.48
C THR A 67 34.40 -11.30 5.20
N GLY A 68 35.59 -11.84 5.46
CA GLY A 68 36.66 -11.10 6.14
C GLY A 68 36.55 -11.08 7.66
N THR A 69 37.24 -10.13 8.26
CA THR A 69 37.24 -9.87 9.71
C THR A 69 37.06 -8.38 9.96
N ILE A 70 36.73 -8.02 11.18
CA ILE A 70 36.49 -6.63 11.55
C ILE A 70 37.42 -6.13 12.64
N ALA A 71 37.53 -4.82 12.75
CA ALA A 71 38.01 -4.05 13.89
C ALA A 71 36.96 -2.97 14.23
N TYR A 72 36.73 -2.74 15.53
CA TYR A 72 35.84 -1.68 15.99
C TYR A 72 36.59 -0.71 16.90
N SER A 73 36.39 0.59 16.71
CA SER A 73 36.96 1.64 17.53
C SER A 73 35.86 2.34 18.36
N THR A 74 36.02 2.32 19.69
CA THR A 74 35.12 3.04 20.61
C THR A 74 35.20 4.54 20.45
N ILE A 75 36.31 5.09 19.97
CA ILE A 75 36.51 6.53 19.79
C ILE A 75 35.65 7.07 18.63
N THR A 76 35.64 6.36 17.51
CA THR A 76 34.91 6.79 16.31
C THR A 76 33.53 6.14 16.18
N GLY A 77 33.27 5.05 16.90
CA GLY A 77 32.07 4.25 16.73
C GLY A 77 32.03 3.47 15.41
N GLN A 78 33.18 3.38 14.73
CA GLN A 78 33.29 2.77 13.39
C GLN A 78 33.78 1.34 13.46
N VAL A 79 33.26 0.53 12.56
CA VAL A 79 33.70 -0.83 12.27
C VAL A 79 34.36 -0.82 10.91
N THR A 80 35.60 -1.29 10.87
CA THR A 80 36.38 -1.42 9.63
C THR A 80 36.45 -2.90 9.25
N LEU A 81 36.12 -3.19 8.01
CA LEU A 81 36.21 -4.51 7.39
C LEU A 81 37.59 -4.68 6.76
N THR A 82 38.25 -5.79 7.05
CA THR A 82 39.63 -6.05 6.57
C THR A 82 39.66 -6.49 5.11
N THR A 83 38.69 -7.34 4.71
CA THR A 83 38.57 -7.85 3.33
C THR A 83 37.09 -7.96 2.96
N GLY A 84 36.76 -7.67 1.71
CA GLY A 84 35.39 -7.68 1.22
C GLY A 84 34.77 -6.28 1.18
N THR A 85 33.47 -6.24 0.95
CA THR A 85 32.68 -5.01 0.81
C THR A 85 31.39 -5.16 1.59
N TRP A 86 31.08 -4.21 2.47
CA TRP A 86 29.79 -4.20 3.17
C TRP A 86 28.63 -4.20 2.16
N PRO A 87 27.56 -4.97 2.39
CA PRO A 87 26.37 -4.91 1.57
C PRO A 87 25.87 -3.47 1.41
N ALA A 88 25.35 -3.12 0.24
CA ALA A 88 24.83 -1.77 -0.03
C ALA A 88 23.70 -1.38 0.95
N ASN A 89 22.94 -2.38 1.39
CA ASN A 89 21.84 -2.28 2.35
C ASN A 89 22.28 -2.60 3.80
N ALA A 90 23.56 -2.47 4.15
CA ALA A 90 24.09 -2.81 5.47
C ALA A 90 23.36 -2.13 6.64
N THR A 91 22.82 -0.92 6.42
CA THR A 91 22.06 -0.16 7.42
C THR A 91 20.72 -0.80 7.82
N PHE A 92 20.20 -1.72 7.02
CA PHE A 92 18.94 -2.42 7.31
C PHE A 92 19.13 -3.71 8.11
N GLY A 93 20.37 -4.12 8.35
CA GLY A 93 20.71 -5.29 9.14
C GLY A 93 21.44 -4.93 10.43
N ASP A 94 21.69 -5.95 11.21
CA ASP A 94 22.44 -5.85 12.46
C ASP A 94 23.83 -6.48 12.30
N LEU A 95 24.84 -5.88 12.95
CA LEU A 95 26.16 -6.46 13.09
C LEU A 95 26.21 -7.30 14.35
N ILE A 96 26.62 -8.54 14.22
CA ILE A 96 26.68 -9.50 15.31
C ILE A 96 28.15 -9.81 15.61
N ILE A 97 28.60 -9.52 16.83
CA ILE A 97 29.94 -9.77 17.31
C ILE A 97 29.83 -10.53 18.62
N SER A 98 30.42 -11.72 18.70
CA SER A 98 30.38 -12.56 19.91
C SER A 98 28.95 -12.74 20.45
N ASP A 99 28.03 -13.03 19.54
CA ASP A 99 26.58 -13.23 19.80
C ASP A 99 25.83 -12.03 20.37
N VAL A 100 26.41 -10.84 20.28
CA VAL A 100 25.72 -9.59 20.60
C VAL A 100 25.41 -8.83 19.31
N SER A 101 24.14 -8.40 19.16
CA SER A 101 23.66 -7.63 18.03
C SER A 101 23.86 -6.13 18.24
N TYR A 102 24.37 -5.45 17.23
CA TYR A 102 24.62 -4.01 17.21
C TYR A 102 23.95 -3.38 15.99
N LYS A 103 23.16 -2.35 16.22
CA LYS A 103 22.48 -1.60 15.15
C LYS A 103 23.48 -0.77 14.35
N ILE A 104 23.37 -0.78 13.02
CA ILE A 104 24.20 0.03 12.12
C ILE A 104 23.47 1.35 11.86
N ALA A 105 24.12 2.48 12.18
CA ALA A 105 23.58 3.80 11.94
C ALA A 105 23.73 4.22 10.47
N ARG A 106 24.91 3.96 9.89
CA ARG A 106 25.16 4.31 8.47
C ARG A 106 26.32 3.52 7.89
N ARG A 107 26.30 3.36 6.57
CA ARG A 107 27.43 2.88 5.77
C ARG A 107 28.21 4.08 5.28
N ILE A 108 29.48 4.17 5.70
CA ILE A 108 30.36 5.31 5.34
C ILE A 108 31.08 5.04 4.02
N SER A 109 31.60 3.81 3.86
CA SER A 109 32.28 3.37 2.65
C SER A 109 32.06 1.87 2.42
N ASP A 110 32.69 1.33 1.41
CA ASP A 110 32.66 -0.11 1.10
C ASP A 110 33.23 -0.95 2.25
N THR A 111 34.14 -0.42 3.05
CA THR A 111 34.79 -1.14 4.14
C THR A 111 34.48 -0.57 5.53
N ILE A 112 33.77 0.55 5.64
CA ILE A 112 33.51 1.22 6.92
C ILE A 112 32.02 1.42 7.13
N ILE A 113 31.53 0.95 8.27
CA ILE A 113 30.19 1.26 8.81
C ILE A 113 30.33 1.94 10.16
N GLU A 114 29.31 2.71 10.55
CA GLU A 114 29.20 3.30 11.88
C GLU A 114 28.05 2.67 12.64
N LEU A 115 28.29 2.29 13.89
CA LEU A 115 27.27 1.74 14.77
C LEU A 115 26.44 2.86 15.42
N ASP A 116 25.16 2.56 15.66
CA ASP A 116 24.27 3.44 16.42
C ASP A 116 24.82 3.72 17.82
N ALA A 117 24.81 4.97 18.24
CA ALA A 117 25.40 5.37 19.52
C ALA A 117 24.79 4.67 20.73
N ALA A 118 23.50 4.29 20.65
CA ALA A 118 22.82 3.57 21.72
C ALA A 118 23.13 2.06 21.76
N SER A 119 23.79 1.54 20.71
CA SER A 119 24.02 0.10 20.50
C SER A 119 25.49 -0.18 20.15
N ARG A 120 26.45 0.41 20.86
CA ARG A 120 27.88 0.25 20.60
C ARG A 120 28.52 -0.74 21.59
N PRO A 121 29.51 -1.53 21.14
CA PRO A 121 30.33 -2.29 22.06
C PRO A 121 31.01 -1.37 23.09
N ALA A 122 31.02 -1.76 24.38
CA ALA A 122 31.63 -0.96 25.42
C ALA A 122 33.18 -0.93 25.31
N LEU A 123 33.76 -1.89 24.63
CA LEU A 123 35.20 -2.00 24.43
C LEU A 123 35.54 -2.04 22.94
N THR A 124 36.73 -1.57 22.60
CA THR A 124 37.32 -1.72 21.27
C THR A 124 37.46 -3.19 20.93
N VAL A 125 37.06 -3.56 19.70
CA VAL A 125 37.20 -4.91 19.18
C VAL A 125 38.46 -4.99 18.32
N ALA A 126 39.34 -5.94 18.66
CA ALA A 126 40.60 -6.11 17.97
C ALA A 126 40.44 -6.49 16.51
N ALA A 127 41.39 -6.07 15.67
CA ALA A 127 41.45 -6.50 14.29
C ALA A 127 41.57 -8.03 14.19
N GLY A 128 40.91 -8.60 13.19
CA GLY A 128 40.89 -10.07 13.04
C GLY A 128 39.69 -10.74 13.72
N THR A 129 38.79 -9.99 14.35
CA THR A 129 37.60 -10.55 15.00
C THR A 129 36.58 -11.01 13.98
N SER A 130 36.04 -12.22 14.18
CA SER A 130 34.94 -12.77 13.40
C SER A 130 33.62 -12.03 13.70
N TYR A 131 32.79 -11.93 12.72
CA TYR A 131 31.50 -11.28 12.83
C TYR A 131 30.48 -11.93 11.88
N ARG A 132 29.24 -11.53 12.04
CA ARG A 132 28.16 -11.82 11.11
C ARG A 132 27.30 -10.56 10.92
N TRP A 133 27.03 -10.18 9.69
CA TRP A 133 25.95 -9.24 9.38
C TRP A 133 24.72 -10.04 9.00
N ALA A 134 23.58 -9.66 9.54
CA ALA A 134 22.33 -10.36 9.31
C ALA A 134 21.16 -9.39 9.29
N ARG A 135 20.18 -9.64 8.43
CA ARG A 135 18.96 -8.85 8.35
C ARG A 135 17.76 -9.70 8.74
N PHE A 136 17.06 -9.27 9.77
CA PHE A 136 15.89 -9.94 10.32
C PHE A 136 14.58 -9.20 10.01
N ARG A 137 14.67 -7.93 9.59
CA ARG A 137 13.56 -7.00 9.42
C ARG A 137 13.44 -6.55 7.99
N TYR A 138 12.24 -6.68 7.44
CA TYR A 138 11.93 -6.27 6.07
C TYR A 138 10.71 -5.38 6.05
N LEU A 139 10.84 -4.23 5.38
CA LEU A 139 9.76 -3.26 5.25
C LEU A 139 8.69 -3.83 4.32
N LEU A 140 7.44 -3.79 4.78
CA LEU A 140 6.29 -4.22 4.01
C LEU A 140 5.77 -3.11 3.08
N PRO A 141 5.02 -3.45 2.03
CA PRO A 141 4.30 -2.46 1.23
C PRO A 141 3.44 -1.54 2.10
N ILE A 142 3.23 -0.30 1.64
CA ILE A 142 2.51 0.72 2.42
C ILE A 142 1.04 0.36 2.65
N ASP A 143 0.47 -0.45 1.77
CA ASP A 143 -0.92 -0.87 1.81
C ASP A 143 -1.17 -2.13 2.65
N VAL A 144 -0.15 -2.70 3.30
CA VAL A 144 -0.34 -3.87 4.18
C VAL A 144 -1.16 -3.49 5.40
N GLY A 145 -2.29 -4.16 5.59
CA GLY A 145 -3.14 -4.06 6.78
C GLY A 145 -2.82 -5.15 7.79
N ASP A 146 -2.99 -6.41 7.41
CA ASP A 146 -2.63 -7.60 8.21
C ASP A 146 -2.11 -8.70 7.31
N ILE A 147 -1.14 -9.47 7.79
CA ILE A 147 -0.58 -10.60 7.07
C ILE A 147 -1.41 -11.84 7.39
N ARG A 148 -1.88 -12.51 6.34
CA ARG A 148 -2.58 -13.79 6.45
C ARG A 148 -1.60 -14.96 6.54
N GLU A 149 -0.61 -14.97 5.64
CA GLU A 149 0.31 -16.06 5.47
C GLU A 149 1.65 -15.59 4.91
N VAL A 150 2.71 -16.24 5.33
CA VAL A 150 4.06 -16.06 4.79
C VAL A 150 4.57 -17.43 4.37
N ILE A 151 4.91 -17.58 3.10
CA ILE A 151 5.36 -18.84 2.50
C ILE A 151 6.78 -18.68 2.00
N ASP A 152 7.66 -19.60 2.38
CA ASP A 152 8.96 -19.74 1.72
C ASP A 152 8.74 -20.34 0.33
N SER A 153 9.01 -19.55 -0.72
CA SER A 153 8.77 -19.98 -2.11
C SER A 153 9.62 -21.18 -2.54
N ARG A 154 10.73 -21.45 -1.86
CA ARG A 154 11.62 -22.56 -2.18
C ARG A 154 11.11 -23.91 -1.68
N TYR A 155 10.51 -23.92 -0.50
CA TYR A 155 10.05 -25.15 0.14
C TYR A 155 8.53 -25.29 0.18
N GLU A 156 7.82 -24.26 -0.28
CA GLU A 156 6.35 -24.16 -0.21
C GLU A 156 5.80 -24.36 1.21
N ASN A 157 6.64 -24.04 2.21
CA ASN A 157 6.28 -24.15 3.62
C ASN A 157 5.80 -22.80 4.15
N SER A 158 4.67 -22.84 4.86
CA SER A 158 4.17 -21.68 5.59
C SER A 158 4.96 -21.46 6.88
N LEU A 159 5.42 -20.23 7.10
CA LEU A 159 6.08 -19.84 8.35
C LEU A 159 5.03 -19.59 9.43
N ILE A 160 5.33 -19.97 10.67
CA ILE A 160 4.41 -19.82 11.78
C ILE A 160 4.36 -18.34 12.23
N ARG A 161 3.14 -17.80 12.38
CA ARG A 161 2.99 -16.48 13.00
C ARG A 161 3.28 -16.59 14.50
N SER A 162 4.17 -15.74 14.98
CA SER A 162 4.54 -15.63 16.39
C SER A 162 4.29 -14.23 16.90
N ASN A 163 4.42 -14.01 18.20
CA ASN A 163 4.41 -12.66 18.73
C ASN A 163 5.78 -11.98 18.57
N THR A 164 5.79 -10.66 18.55
CA THR A 164 7.03 -9.88 18.36
C THR A 164 8.04 -10.12 19.47
N GLN A 165 7.59 -10.39 20.70
CA GLN A 165 8.46 -10.61 21.84
C GLN A 165 9.22 -11.93 21.72
N ASP A 166 8.54 -13.01 21.29
CA ASP A 166 9.18 -14.31 21.08
C ASP A 166 10.24 -14.24 19.97
N ILE A 167 9.92 -13.54 18.87
CA ILE A 167 10.88 -13.31 17.77
C ILE A 167 12.06 -12.48 18.27
N PHE A 168 11.81 -11.40 19.01
CA PHE A 168 12.88 -10.55 19.56
C PHE A 168 13.83 -11.33 20.46
N TRP A 169 13.29 -12.15 21.38
CA TRP A 169 14.12 -12.99 22.23
C TRP A 169 14.83 -14.08 21.44
N GLY A 170 14.19 -14.69 20.46
CA GLY A 170 14.79 -15.68 19.57
C GLY A 170 15.94 -15.10 18.74
N THR A 171 15.79 -13.90 18.18
CA THR A 171 16.84 -13.23 17.43
C THR A 171 17.99 -12.75 18.33
N ALA A 172 17.71 -12.39 19.59
CA ALA A 172 18.73 -12.02 20.56
C ALA A 172 19.61 -13.21 20.96
N THR A 173 19.05 -14.42 20.99
CA THR A 173 19.82 -15.66 21.24
C THR A 173 20.49 -16.20 19.97
N LEU A 174 20.30 -15.53 18.82
CA LEU A 174 20.93 -15.84 17.54
C LEU A 174 20.80 -17.32 17.18
N SER A 175 19.55 -17.73 16.93
CA SER A 175 19.27 -19.08 16.44
C SER A 175 20.24 -19.45 15.32
N THR A 176 20.89 -20.58 15.47
CA THR A 176 21.75 -21.18 14.45
C THR A 176 20.94 -21.86 13.35
N GLU A 177 19.61 -21.67 13.36
CA GLU A 177 18.73 -22.18 12.32
C GLU A 177 19.12 -21.58 10.97
N SER A 178 19.19 -22.42 9.98
CA SER A 178 19.58 -22.03 8.63
C SER A 178 18.47 -21.36 7.85
N TYR A 179 17.25 -21.30 8.40
CA TYR A 179 16.07 -20.69 7.78
C TYR A 179 15.09 -20.21 8.86
N PRO A 180 14.28 -19.15 8.58
CA PRO A 180 13.27 -18.71 9.51
C PRO A 180 12.11 -19.71 9.59
N SER A 181 11.74 -20.10 10.80
CA SER A 181 10.58 -20.95 11.08
C SER A 181 9.33 -20.16 11.40
N SER A 182 9.52 -18.93 11.89
CA SER A 182 8.43 -18.08 12.32
C SER A 182 8.67 -16.59 11.99
N TRP A 183 7.58 -15.83 12.04
CA TRP A 183 7.58 -14.40 11.76
C TRP A 183 6.62 -13.65 12.68
N ALA A 184 6.87 -12.37 12.84
CA ALA A 184 5.96 -11.42 13.49
C ALA A 184 5.85 -10.13 12.69
N MET A 185 4.76 -9.40 12.89
CA MET A 185 4.53 -8.10 12.27
C MET A 185 4.59 -7.01 13.34
N THR A 186 5.36 -5.97 13.08
CA THR A 186 5.50 -4.82 13.98
C THR A 186 5.46 -3.51 13.21
N ARG A 187 5.25 -2.41 13.94
CA ARG A 187 5.37 -1.07 13.34
C ARG A 187 6.83 -0.73 13.12
N SER A 188 7.15 -0.20 11.94
CA SER A 188 8.48 0.33 11.69
C SER A 188 8.74 1.56 12.56
N LEU A 189 9.90 1.59 13.22
CA LEU A 189 10.39 2.76 13.95
C LEU A 189 11.05 3.76 13.01
N ASP A 190 11.68 3.26 11.95
CA ASP A 190 12.43 4.07 10.99
C ASP A 190 11.50 4.71 9.92
N TYR A 191 10.34 4.08 9.66
CA TYR A 191 9.35 4.55 8.68
C TYR A 191 7.96 4.65 9.30
N PRO A 192 7.61 5.80 9.90
CA PRO A 192 6.31 6.00 10.54
C PRO A 192 5.14 5.66 9.61
N GLY A 193 4.17 4.93 10.16
CA GLY A 193 2.99 4.51 9.39
C GLY A 193 3.17 3.26 8.53
N ARG A 194 4.36 2.68 8.43
CA ARG A 194 4.61 1.42 7.74
C ARG A 194 4.77 0.25 8.70
N TRP A 195 4.59 -0.94 8.17
CA TRP A 195 4.79 -2.19 8.88
C TRP A 195 6.08 -2.87 8.42
N GLU A 196 6.68 -3.61 9.34
CA GLU A 196 7.81 -4.50 9.09
C GLU A 196 7.42 -5.93 9.44
N ILE A 197 7.95 -6.86 8.68
CA ILE A 197 7.99 -8.27 9.06
C ILE A 197 9.33 -8.57 9.71
N TRP A 198 9.28 -9.24 10.85
CA TRP A 198 10.45 -9.76 11.57
C TRP A 198 10.49 -11.26 11.41
N LEU A 199 11.66 -11.81 11.11
CA LEU A 199 11.90 -13.22 10.93
C LEU A 199 12.66 -13.77 12.14
N SER A 200 12.39 -15.01 12.54
CA SER A 200 13.04 -15.66 13.71
C SER A 200 14.52 -15.90 13.51
N SER A 201 14.99 -16.00 12.28
CA SER A 201 16.41 -16.15 11.95
C SER A 201 16.76 -15.45 10.66
N ALA A 202 18.03 -15.17 10.45
CA ALA A 202 18.56 -14.69 9.18
C ALA A 202 19.21 -15.85 8.44
N GLU A 203 19.00 -15.88 7.15
CA GLU A 203 19.40 -16.99 6.31
C GLU A 203 20.84 -16.91 5.83
N THR A 204 21.44 -18.08 5.57
CA THR A 204 22.75 -18.18 4.95
C THR A 204 22.72 -17.92 3.44
N SER A 205 21.55 -18.01 2.81
CA SER A 205 21.35 -17.72 1.38
C SER A 205 20.10 -16.87 1.20
N ALA A 206 20.13 -15.94 0.26
CA ALA A 206 18.97 -15.13 -0.09
C ALA A 206 17.82 -16.01 -0.58
N ARG A 207 16.60 -15.66 -0.16
CA ARG A 207 15.35 -16.37 -0.52
C ARG A 207 14.23 -15.41 -0.84
N GLU A 208 13.25 -15.93 -1.54
CA GLU A 208 11.99 -15.26 -1.81
C GLU A 208 10.92 -15.74 -0.83
N LEU A 209 10.35 -14.81 -0.08
CA LEU A 209 9.18 -15.01 0.75
C LEU A 209 7.96 -14.45 0.04
N ARG A 210 6.94 -15.27 -0.14
CA ARG A 210 5.63 -14.85 -0.64
C ARG A 210 4.74 -14.50 0.54
N ILE A 211 4.26 -13.28 0.60
CA ILE A 211 3.43 -12.78 1.68
C ILE A 211 2.03 -12.50 1.15
N GLN A 212 1.05 -13.23 1.67
CA GLN A 212 -0.35 -12.95 1.44
C GLN A 212 -0.87 -12.06 2.58
N TYR A 213 -1.55 -10.97 2.23
CA TYR A 213 -2.01 -10.00 3.20
C TYR A 213 -3.36 -9.37 2.83
N ASP A 214 -4.04 -8.85 3.83
CA ASP A 214 -5.20 -7.98 3.66
C ASP A 214 -4.69 -6.56 3.43
N ALA A 215 -5.02 -5.98 2.28
CA ALA A 215 -4.68 -4.61 1.98
C ALA A 215 -5.51 -3.66 2.84
N ARG A 216 -4.85 -2.61 3.36
CA ARG A 216 -5.54 -1.46 3.96
C ARG A 216 -5.73 -0.39 2.90
N PHE A 217 -6.76 0.41 3.06
CA PHE A 217 -6.91 1.57 2.20
C PHE A 217 -5.89 2.65 2.51
N THR A 218 -5.37 3.23 1.46
CA THR A 218 -4.55 4.43 1.52
C THR A 218 -5.43 5.65 1.78
N SER A 219 -4.82 6.77 2.15
CA SER A 219 -5.54 8.05 2.20
C SER A 219 -6.00 8.47 0.79
N LEU A 220 -7.05 9.29 0.73
CA LEU A 220 -7.51 9.94 -0.49
C LEU A 220 -7.07 11.42 -0.43
N PRO A 221 -5.80 11.75 -0.69
CA PRO A 221 -5.28 13.10 -0.48
C PRO A 221 -5.78 14.09 -1.52
N ILE A 222 -6.08 13.64 -2.75
CA ILE A 222 -6.37 14.49 -3.89
C ILE A 222 -7.80 14.24 -4.36
N GLU A 223 -8.69 15.23 -4.15
CA GLU A 223 -10.04 15.20 -4.70
C GLU A 223 -9.97 15.38 -6.21
N GLU A 224 -9.41 16.49 -6.66
CA GLU A 224 -9.17 16.75 -8.06
C GLU A 224 -8.10 17.84 -8.26
N ILE A 225 -7.22 17.62 -9.21
CA ILE A 225 -6.33 18.62 -9.79
C ILE A 225 -6.59 18.64 -11.30
N SER A 226 -6.99 19.77 -11.82
CA SER A 226 -7.31 19.94 -13.25
C SER A 226 -6.86 21.31 -13.82
N ALA A 227 -5.97 22.01 -13.08
CA ALA A 227 -5.49 23.34 -13.48
C ALA A 227 -4.38 23.24 -14.54
N GLY A 228 -4.55 23.94 -15.65
CA GLY A 228 -3.59 23.95 -16.76
C GLY A 228 -3.79 22.80 -17.74
N THR A 229 -2.73 22.44 -18.43
CA THR A 229 -2.74 21.38 -19.47
C THR A 229 -1.57 20.44 -19.28
N ILE A 230 -1.60 19.29 -19.96
CA ILE A 230 -0.51 18.32 -19.95
C ILE A 230 -0.02 18.02 -21.36
N THR A 231 1.22 17.55 -21.39
CA THR A 231 1.86 16.99 -22.59
C THR A 231 2.42 15.62 -22.21
N THR A 232 2.27 14.62 -23.08
CA THR A 232 2.86 13.28 -22.89
C THR A 232 3.90 13.00 -23.92
N VAL A 233 4.96 12.33 -23.48
CA VAL A 233 6.00 11.75 -24.34
C VAL A 233 6.29 10.35 -23.79
N ALA A 234 5.86 9.33 -24.49
CA ALA A 234 5.87 7.94 -24.06
C ALA A 234 5.12 7.76 -22.72
N ASP A 235 5.80 7.34 -21.65
CA ASP A 235 5.24 7.16 -20.29
C ASP A 235 5.47 8.35 -19.37
N VAL A 236 6.06 9.44 -19.88
CA VAL A 236 6.30 10.66 -19.11
C VAL A 236 5.21 11.69 -19.38
N VAL A 237 4.64 12.24 -18.33
CA VAL A 237 3.64 13.32 -18.38
C VAL A 237 4.24 14.58 -17.80
N THR A 238 4.14 15.68 -18.54
CA THR A 238 4.57 17.01 -18.13
C THR A 238 3.35 17.93 -17.97
N PHE A 239 3.24 18.54 -16.81
CA PHE A 239 2.17 19.49 -16.44
C PHE A 239 2.67 20.92 -16.65
N THR A 240 1.82 21.79 -17.15
CA THR A 240 2.16 23.21 -17.35
C THR A 240 2.33 23.99 -16.04
N SER A 241 1.81 23.46 -14.94
CA SER A 241 1.89 24.09 -13.62
C SER A 241 2.60 23.16 -12.62
N ALA A 242 3.38 23.72 -11.69
CA ALA A 242 4.05 22.97 -10.63
C ALA A 242 3.08 22.61 -9.50
N ILE A 243 2.31 21.52 -9.68
CA ILE A 243 1.21 21.12 -8.82
C ILE A 243 1.34 19.71 -8.24
N LEU A 244 2.29 18.93 -8.76
CA LEU A 244 2.48 17.56 -8.31
C LEU A 244 3.22 17.50 -6.97
N THR A 245 2.83 16.53 -6.17
CA THR A 245 3.50 16.11 -4.94
C THR A 245 3.67 14.60 -4.95
N GLU A 246 4.40 14.04 -3.99
CA GLU A 246 4.53 12.58 -3.82
C GLU A 246 3.17 11.88 -3.61
N ASP A 247 2.18 12.60 -3.08
CA ASP A 247 0.81 12.09 -2.89
C ASP A 247 0.08 11.81 -4.21
N CYS A 248 0.60 12.29 -5.34
CA CYS A 248 0.05 12.00 -6.67
C CYS A 248 0.33 10.56 -7.14
N VAL A 249 1.27 9.86 -6.51
CA VAL A 249 1.56 8.46 -6.86
C VAL A 249 0.37 7.57 -6.48
N GLY A 250 -0.09 6.78 -7.44
CA GLY A 250 -1.30 5.96 -7.31
C GLY A 250 -2.59 6.69 -7.72
N CYS A 251 -2.56 7.99 -8.00
CA CYS A 251 -3.71 8.72 -8.51
C CYS A 251 -4.01 8.37 -9.97
N VAL A 252 -5.29 8.45 -10.32
CA VAL A 252 -5.78 8.29 -11.69
C VAL A 252 -5.70 9.61 -12.41
N LEU A 253 -5.01 9.60 -13.53
CA LEU A 253 -4.94 10.69 -14.49
C LEU A 253 -5.87 10.39 -15.67
N ARG A 254 -6.92 11.19 -15.82
CA ARG A 254 -7.81 11.20 -17.00
C ARG A 254 -7.34 12.28 -17.94
N ILE A 255 -7.07 11.91 -19.19
CA ILE A 255 -6.47 12.78 -20.20
C ILE A 255 -7.55 13.05 -21.26
N ALA A 256 -7.88 14.30 -21.47
CA ALA A 256 -8.80 14.72 -22.53
C ALA A 256 -8.16 14.55 -23.93
N THR A 257 -9.00 14.53 -24.94
CA THR A 257 -8.55 14.57 -26.35
C THR A 257 -8.41 16.00 -26.88
N ASN A 258 -8.88 16.97 -26.10
CA ASN A 258 -8.92 18.38 -26.45
C ASN A 258 -8.63 19.27 -25.20
N THR A 259 -9.03 20.51 -25.23
CA THR A 259 -8.89 21.47 -24.13
C THR A 259 -10.02 21.40 -23.09
N ASP A 260 -11.06 20.59 -23.33
CA ASP A 260 -12.17 20.45 -22.41
C ASP A 260 -11.81 19.46 -21.29
N LYS A 261 -12.14 19.83 -20.07
CA LYS A 261 -11.86 19.00 -18.90
C LYS A 261 -12.60 17.66 -19.01
N PRO A 262 -11.92 16.51 -18.74
CA PRO A 262 -12.59 15.22 -18.68
C PRO A 262 -13.71 15.22 -17.64
N THR A 263 -14.89 14.75 -18.02
CA THR A 263 -16.01 14.64 -17.11
C THR A 263 -15.83 13.48 -16.13
N PRO A 264 -16.29 13.61 -14.88
CA PRO A 264 -16.40 12.49 -13.95
C PRO A 264 -17.33 11.41 -14.50
N ARG A 265 -17.17 10.18 -14.07
CA ARG A 265 -18.00 9.04 -14.53
C ARG A 265 -19.36 8.94 -13.84
N VAL A 266 -19.76 9.97 -13.12
CA VAL A 266 -21.04 10.02 -12.40
C VAL A 266 -22.21 10.08 -13.35
N GLY A 267 -23.27 9.36 -13.04
CA GLY A 267 -24.53 9.36 -13.79
C GLY A 267 -24.60 8.39 -14.97
N SER A 268 -23.51 7.77 -15.36
CA SER A 268 -23.52 6.87 -16.50
C SER A 268 -24.11 5.48 -16.24
N TYR A 269 -24.39 5.18 -14.99
CA TYR A 269 -25.08 3.94 -14.61
C TYR A 269 -26.62 4.09 -14.56
N ILE A 270 -27.13 5.32 -14.65
CA ILE A 270 -28.56 5.60 -14.43
C ILE A 270 -29.29 6.02 -15.70
N ASN A 271 -28.59 6.52 -16.72
CA ASN A 271 -29.27 6.99 -17.96
C ASN A 271 -28.56 6.48 -19.21
N ASP A 272 -29.11 5.41 -19.77
CA ASP A 272 -28.78 4.95 -21.14
C ASP A 272 -29.10 5.95 -22.24
N ASP A 273 -29.81 7.01 -21.92
CA ASP A 273 -30.32 8.00 -22.91
C ASP A 273 -29.38 9.19 -23.17
N VAL A 274 -28.29 9.36 -22.40
CA VAL A 274 -27.32 10.42 -22.68
C VAL A 274 -26.15 9.84 -23.49
N GLN A 275 -26.35 9.83 -24.81
CA GLN A 275 -25.37 9.31 -25.79
C GLN A 275 -24.10 10.15 -25.95
N ASP A 276 -23.86 11.20 -25.17
CA ASP A 276 -22.85 12.21 -25.49
C ASP A 276 -21.57 12.16 -24.62
N VAL A 277 -21.45 11.25 -23.70
CA VAL A 277 -20.17 11.11 -23.03
C VAL A 277 -19.34 10.02 -23.71
N VAL A 278 -18.56 10.43 -24.69
CA VAL A 278 -17.53 9.58 -25.28
C VAL A 278 -16.55 9.18 -24.17
N ARG A 279 -16.85 8.07 -23.52
CA ARG A 279 -15.97 7.43 -22.58
C ARG A 279 -14.82 6.85 -23.36
N LEU A 280 -13.66 7.43 -23.18
CA LEU A 280 -12.44 6.93 -23.73
C LEU A 280 -11.64 6.24 -22.60
N PRO A 281 -11.94 4.95 -22.27
CA PRO A 281 -11.17 4.20 -21.29
C PRO A 281 -9.67 4.16 -21.63
N ALA A 282 -9.32 4.40 -22.88
CA ALA A 282 -7.95 4.51 -23.36
C ALA A 282 -7.17 5.69 -22.76
N ASN A 283 -7.83 6.71 -22.25
CA ASN A 283 -7.18 7.91 -21.75
C ASN A 283 -7.00 7.91 -20.22
N GLU A 284 -7.34 6.84 -19.53
CA GLU A 284 -7.06 6.71 -18.10
C GLU A 284 -5.69 6.07 -17.87
N ARG A 285 -4.90 6.69 -17.00
CA ARG A 285 -3.58 6.24 -16.57
C ARG A 285 -3.42 6.38 -15.07
N VAL A 286 -2.52 5.63 -14.50
CA VAL A 286 -2.16 5.75 -13.07
C VAL A 286 -0.75 6.32 -12.99
N ILE A 287 -0.54 7.31 -12.14
CA ILE A 287 0.80 7.83 -11.85
C ILE A 287 1.55 6.77 -11.03
N THR A 288 2.68 6.30 -11.54
CA THR A 288 3.51 5.27 -10.89
C THR A 288 4.71 5.86 -10.18
N GLN A 289 5.19 7.02 -10.65
CA GLN A 289 6.36 7.66 -10.07
C GLN A 289 6.22 9.19 -10.13
N PHE A 290 6.53 9.84 -9.02
CA PHE A 290 6.73 11.28 -8.94
C PHE A 290 8.18 11.60 -9.30
N THR A 291 8.41 12.49 -10.24
CA THR A 291 9.75 12.94 -10.64
C THR A 291 10.05 14.32 -10.07
N ASN A 292 9.15 15.27 -10.26
CA ASN A 292 9.22 16.62 -9.70
C ASN A 292 7.83 17.28 -9.77
N ALA A 293 7.75 18.55 -9.33
CA ALA A 293 6.46 19.26 -9.25
C ALA A 293 5.71 19.44 -10.58
N THR A 294 6.36 19.21 -11.72
CA THR A 294 5.74 19.32 -13.06
C THR A 294 5.80 18.03 -13.87
N THR A 295 6.47 16.99 -13.40
CA THR A 295 6.73 15.78 -14.21
C THR A 295 6.46 14.52 -13.39
N ALA A 296 5.75 13.57 -13.99
CA ALA A 296 5.46 12.25 -13.43
C ALA A 296 5.56 11.16 -14.50
N VAL A 297 5.69 9.91 -14.05
CA VAL A 297 5.66 8.72 -14.91
C VAL A 297 4.31 8.02 -14.74
N ILE A 298 3.70 7.60 -15.83
CA ILE A 298 2.43 6.86 -15.88
C ILE A 298 2.67 5.38 -16.13
N ASN A 299 1.72 4.55 -15.71
CA ASN A 299 1.81 3.09 -15.78
C ASN A 299 1.90 2.52 -17.21
N ARG A 300 1.50 3.27 -18.21
CA ARG A 300 1.53 2.87 -19.62
C ARG A 300 1.42 4.10 -20.53
N SER A 301 2.24 4.18 -21.57
CA SER A 301 2.15 5.21 -22.61
C SER A 301 0.75 5.27 -23.25
N LEU A 302 0.40 6.43 -23.80
CA LEU A 302 -0.78 6.58 -24.63
C LEU A 302 -0.55 5.93 -26.01
N PRO A 303 -1.60 5.60 -26.75
CA PRO A 303 -1.49 5.15 -28.15
C PRO A 303 -0.80 6.18 -29.06
N SER A 304 -0.98 7.47 -28.73
CA SER A 304 -0.29 8.59 -29.36
C SER A 304 -0.04 9.67 -28.30
N ASP A 305 1.10 10.32 -28.39
CA ASP A 305 1.44 11.44 -27.51
C ASP A 305 0.47 12.60 -27.74
N VAL A 306 0.18 13.34 -26.67
CA VAL A 306 -0.71 14.51 -26.69
C VAL A 306 0.05 15.74 -26.22
N THR A 307 -0.38 16.92 -26.69
CA THR A 307 0.24 18.18 -26.33
C THR A 307 -0.81 19.21 -25.98
N GLY A 308 -0.67 19.83 -24.79
CA GLY A 308 -1.52 20.93 -24.37
C GLY A 308 -2.99 20.57 -24.16
N VAL A 309 -3.28 19.33 -23.76
CA VAL A 309 -4.66 18.86 -23.52
C VAL A 309 -5.08 19.04 -22.07
N ALA A 310 -6.37 19.16 -21.83
CA ALA A 310 -6.93 19.20 -20.48
C ALA A 310 -6.85 17.82 -19.80
N TYR A 311 -6.90 17.81 -18.48
CA TYR A 311 -6.80 16.61 -17.67
C TYR A 311 -7.59 16.73 -16.36
N SER A 312 -7.80 15.59 -15.70
CA SER A 312 -8.26 15.50 -14.32
C SER A 312 -7.43 14.46 -13.60
N LEU A 313 -6.78 14.85 -12.50
CA LEU A 313 -6.00 13.99 -11.62
C LEU A 313 -6.72 13.85 -10.29
N SER A 314 -7.04 12.64 -9.86
CA SER A 314 -7.77 12.39 -8.61
C SER A 314 -7.28 11.09 -7.96
N SER A 315 -7.39 11.02 -6.63
CA SER A 315 -7.04 9.80 -5.88
C SER A 315 -7.87 8.61 -6.36
N HIS A 316 -7.21 7.50 -6.58
CA HIS A 316 -7.85 6.24 -6.95
C HIS A 316 -8.62 5.68 -5.76
N ILE A 317 -9.87 5.31 -5.98
CA ILE A 317 -10.67 4.52 -5.04
C ILE A 317 -10.51 3.06 -5.44
N ASP A 318 -9.67 2.34 -4.71
CA ASP A 318 -9.35 0.95 -4.97
C ASP A 318 -10.51 0.04 -4.54
N LEU A 319 -11.48 -0.08 -5.41
CA LEU A 319 -12.67 -0.92 -5.25
C LEU A 319 -12.89 -1.73 -6.53
N ASN A 320 -13.52 -2.89 -6.39
CA ASN A 320 -14.08 -3.57 -7.55
C ASN A 320 -15.33 -2.80 -8.03
N PRO A 321 -15.31 -2.16 -9.22
CA PRO A 321 -16.40 -1.30 -9.66
C PRO A 321 -17.74 -2.04 -9.76
N SER A 322 -17.72 -3.28 -10.25
CA SER A 322 -18.93 -4.06 -10.48
C SER A 322 -19.55 -4.63 -9.21
N LEU A 323 -18.79 -4.68 -8.12
CA LEU A 323 -19.17 -5.39 -6.90
C LEU A 323 -19.39 -4.46 -5.71
N MET A 324 -18.58 -3.43 -5.59
CA MET A 324 -18.46 -2.64 -4.37
C MET A 324 -18.84 -1.18 -4.54
N TRP A 325 -19.00 -0.70 -5.78
CA TRP A 325 -19.28 0.71 -6.03
C TRP A 325 -20.60 1.14 -5.39
N GLU A 326 -21.67 0.38 -5.63
CA GLU A 326 -22.97 0.71 -5.04
C GLU A 326 -22.90 0.70 -3.50
N LEU A 327 -22.29 -0.31 -2.91
CA LEU A 327 -22.09 -0.36 -1.47
C LEU A 327 -21.35 0.88 -0.96
N PHE A 328 -20.28 1.26 -1.64
CA PHE A 328 -19.49 2.42 -1.25
C PHE A 328 -20.30 3.71 -1.32
N MET A 329 -21.07 3.92 -2.38
CA MET A 329 -21.94 5.09 -2.52
C MET A 329 -23.00 5.13 -1.41
N ARG A 330 -23.67 4.02 -1.12
CA ARG A 330 -24.64 3.94 -0.02
C ARG A 330 -24.01 4.21 1.36
N LEU A 331 -22.76 3.78 1.54
CA LEU A 331 -22.00 4.13 2.75
C LEU A 331 -21.66 5.62 2.82
N CYS A 332 -21.34 6.25 1.68
CA CYS A 332 -21.11 7.69 1.61
C CYS A 332 -22.36 8.47 1.98
N GLU A 333 -23.51 8.11 1.41
CA GLU A 333 -24.82 8.70 1.73
C GLU A 333 -25.12 8.53 3.24
N GLN A 334 -24.99 7.33 3.78
CA GLN A 334 -25.19 7.09 5.20
C GLN A 334 -24.26 7.94 6.09
N GLN A 335 -22.99 8.07 5.72
CA GLN A 335 -22.06 8.90 6.48
C GLN A 335 -22.41 10.38 6.38
N TYR A 336 -22.82 10.84 5.22
CA TYR A 336 -23.25 12.22 5.04
C TYR A 336 -24.49 12.56 5.89
N ASP A 337 -25.50 11.69 5.90
CA ASP A 337 -26.70 11.85 6.75
C ASP A 337 -26.38 11.89 8.25
N ILE A 338 -25.42 11.05 8.68
CA ILE A 338 -24.94 11.07 10.06
C ILE A 338 -24.21 12.38 10.40
N ILE A 339 -23.33 12.84 9.52
CA ILE A 339 -22.53 14.06 9.71
C ILE A 339 -23.41 15.31 9.72
N THR A 340 -24.38 15.38 8.84
CA THR A 340 -25.32 16.51 8.70
C THR A 340 -26.44 16.47 9.74
N ARG A 341 -26.52 15.40 10.55
CA ARG A 341 -27.59 15.17 11.52
C ARG A 341 -28.98 15.18 10.87
N ALA A 342 -29.10 14.53 9.70
CA ALA A 342 -30.39 14.32 9.06
C ALA A 342 -31.39 13.69 10.05
N ASP A 343 -32.67 13.84 9.79
CA ASP A 343 -33.71 13.28 10.64
C ASP A 343 -33.61 11.75 10.77
N HIS A 344 -34.18 11.20 11.84
CA HIS A 344 -34.09 9.77 12.14
C HIS A 344 -34.66 8.87 11.05
N LYS A 345 -35.66 9.33 10.29
CA LYS A 345 -36.25 8.57 9.21
C LYS A 345 -35.28 8.47 8.03
N THR A 346 -34.68 9.58 7.64
CA THR A 346 -33.65 9.63 6.58
C THR A 346 -32.44 8.79 6.95
N GLN A 347 -31.92 8.91 8.16
CA GLN A 347 -30.81 8.06 8.63
C GLN A 347 -31.16 6.58 8.67
N ALA A 348 -32.40 6.21 9.00
CA ALA A 348 -32.83 4.81 8.98
C ALA A 348 -32.91 4.27 7.56
N LEU A 349 -33.40 5.07 6.60
CA LEU A 349 -33.47 4.69 5.19
C LEU A 349 -32.07 4.48 4.60
N SER A 350 -31.16 5.42 4.77
CA SER A 350 -29.79 5.31 4.24
C SER A 350 -29.03 4.15 4.90
N ARG A 351 -29.26 3.88 6.19
CA ARG A 351 -28.70 2.71 6.89
C ARG A 351 -29.23 1.39 6.31
N ASN A 352 -30.52 1.28 6.06
CA ASN A 352 -31.13 0.07 5.49
C ASN A 352 -30.60 -0.17 4.07
N SER A 353 -30.54 0.87 3.24
CA SER A 353 -29.99 0.81 1.89
C SER A 353 -28.53 0.35 1.88
N ALA A 354 -27.69 0.90 2.78
CA ALA A 354 -26.29 0.46 2.93
C ALA A 354 -26.18 -1.02 3.40
N GLN A 355 -27.09 -1.49 4.27
CA GLN A 355 -27.10 -2.90 4.70
C GLN A 355 -27.51 -3.85 3.57
N GLU A 356 -28.48 -3.48 2.73
CA GLU A 356 -28.86 -4.26 1.57
C GLU A 356 -27.72 -4.36 0.54
N ALA A 357 -27.07 -3.23 0.24
CA ALA A 357 -25.91 -3.18 -0.64
C ALA A 357 -24.73 -4.01 -0.08
N LEU A 358 -24.51 -3.99 1.26
CA LEU A 358 -23.50 -4.82 1.90
C LEU A 358 -23.81 -6.32 1.74
N ARG A 359 -25.06 -6.73 1.92
CA ARG A 359 -25.46 -8.13 1.71
C ARG A 359 -25.24 -8.57 0.28
N ALA A 360 -25.64 -7.75 -0.69
CA ALA A 360 -25.45 -8.03 -2.12
C ALA A 360 -23.96 -8.17 -2.48
N ALA A 361 -23.14 -7.21 -2.07
CA ALA A 361 -21.69 -7.24 -2.29
C ALA A 361 -21.02 -8.44 -1.59
N ALA A 362 -21.46 -8.79 -0.36
CA ALA A 362 -20.91 -9.91 0.38
C ALA A 362 -21.21 -11.27 -0.29
N ILE A 363 -22.41 -11.44 -0.85
CA ILE A 363 -22.80 -12.65 -1.59
C ILE A 363 -21.98 -12.77 -2.89
N ALA A 364 -21.81 -11.67 -3.60
CA ALA A 364 -21.06 -11.66 -4.85
C ALA A 364 -19.56 -11.91 -4.63
N ASP A 365 -18.96 -11.37 -3.56
CA ASP A 365 -17.57 -11.64 -3.17
C ASP A 365 -17.39 -13.12 -2.75
N GLY A 366 -18.35 -13.71 -2.04
CA GLY A 366 -18.34 -15.14 -1.67
C GLY A 366 -18.37 -16.07 -2.89
N ARG A 367 -19.22 -15.80 -3.87
CA ARG A 367 -19.28 -16.57 -5.14
C ARG A 367 -17.96 -16.53 -5.92
N ARG A 368 -17.21 -15.43 -5.84
CA ARG A 368 -15.89 -15.30 -6.47
C ARG A 368 -14.87 -16.26 -5.85
N ILE A 369 -14.91 -16.48 -4.55
CA ILE A 369 -14.05 -17.45 -3.85
C ILE A 369 -14.35 -18.86 -4.36
N GLU A 370 -15.62 -19.26 -4.44
CA GLU A 370 -16.03 -20.58 -4.94
C GLU A 370 -15.59 -20.80 -6.38
N SER A 371 -15.68 -19.80 -7.25
CA SER A 371 -15.23 -19.90 -8.65
C SER A 371 -13.71 -20.06 -8.80
N ILE A 372 -12.93 -19.52 -7.88
CA ILE A 372 -11.46 -19.67 -7.85
C ILE A 372 -11.09 -21.06 -7.33
N GLN A 373 -11.79 -21.57 -6.32
CA GLN A 373 -11.57 -22.89 -5.76
C GLN A 373 -11.90 -24.03 -6.74
N GLY A 374 -12.87 -23.83 -7.64
CA GLY A 374 -13.26 -24.82 -8.66
C GLY A 374 -12.24 -25.02 -9.79
N ARG A 375 -11.19 -24.18 -9.89
CA ARG A 375 -10.20 -24.23 -10.99
C ARG A 375 -8.86 -24.88 -10.66
N GLY A 376 -8.66 -25.43 -9.51
CA GLY A 376 -7.47 -26.23 -9.26
C GLY A 376 -6.97 -26.18 -7.83
N GLY A 377 -7.02 -27.32 -7.17
CA GLY A 377 -6.29 -27.61 -5.95
C GLY A 377 -7.10 -27.46 -4.66
N ARG A 378 -7.15 -28.54 -3.93
CA ARG A 378 -7.74 -28.62 -2.58
C ARG A 378 -7.13 -27.53 -1.69
N LEU A 379 -7.93 -26.50 -1.38
CA LEU A 379 -7.65 -25.64 -0.24
C LEU A 379 -8.20 -26.29 1.03
N PRO A 380 -7.54 -26.18 2.18
CA PRO A 380 -8.05 -26.74 3.43
C PRO A 380 -9.40 -26.09 3.76
N THR A 381 -10.35 -26.94 4.11
CA THR A 381 -11.67 -26.55 4.60
C THR A 381 -11.54 -25.68 5.84
N VAL A 382 -11.88 -24.40 5.71
CA VAL A 382 -12.13 -23.56 6.87
C VAL A 382 -13.49 -23.95 7.42
N SER A 383 -13.51 -24.58 8.60
CA SER A 383 -14.73 -24.88 9.33
C SER A 383 -15.49 -23.59 9.64
N ASN A 384 -16.74 -23.54 9.21
CA ASN A 384 -17.71 -22.56 9.69
C ASN A 384 -18.04 -22.88 11.15
N ASP A 385 -17.39 -22.24 12.09
CA ASP A 385 -17.87 -22.21 13.47
C ASP A 385 -18.52 -20.85 13.76
N SER A 386 -19.84 -20.94 13.74
CA SER A 386 -20.83 -20.30 14.61
C SER A 386 -20.65 -18.81 14.97
N VAL A 387 -21.49 -18.01 14.32
CA VAL A 387 -22.04 -16.80 14.92
C VAL A 387 -23.35 -17.19 15.60
N THR A 388 -23.35 -17.29 16.90
CA THR A 388 -24.51 -17.11 17.77
C THR A 388 -24.48 -15.70 18.36
#